data_16199af6a708b3d372756ecca4d8bfaa
#
_entry.id   16199af6a708b3d372756ecca4d8bfaa
#
_cell.length_a   1.000
_cell.length_b   1.000
_cell.length_c   1.000
_cell.angle_alpha   90.00
_cell.angle_beta   90.00
_cell.angle_gamma   90.00
#
_symmetry.space_group_name_H-M   'P 1'
#
loop_
_entity.id
_entity.type
_entity.pdbx_description
1 polymer ?
#
loop_
_entity_poly.entity_id
_entity_poly.type
_entity_poly.pdbx_seq_one_letter_code
_entity_poly.pdbx_strand_id
1 'polypeptide(L)'
;MIELTRKLVETWGPPGYEHRIRGIIRDEVSALAGEIWVDGLGNLICRLGSGGKKVLVAAHMDEIGLMANYQEPESGYLRFTAMGGLRADTLNGNRVLFEDGTVGVIAVQNGGGKSLGDFYIDVQIDDDRNAIPTGQPAGFMREMQMRGQRIVAKSLDDRIGCVVAIEAMRRLDRQAPNEVYFAFTVQEEVGLRGAKTAAQGVGPDIGIAVDVTGSGDQIRGRKMLVKLGGGAAIKVHDPGLVVPVAIKNWMIDRCETDGIPYQLELLAGGTTDASAIQLADAGVPSGCISIPTRYLHTTSETVDIRDVGACIDLLSGLLANPIAI
;
A
#
# COMPACT_ATOMS: atom_id res chain seq x y z
N MET A 1 -3.87 3.20 16.49
CA MET A 1 -3.02 3.47 15.32
C MET A 1 -1.64 2.82 15.39
N ILE A 2 -0.72 3.16 16.32
CA ILE A 2 0.69 2.66 16.32
C ILE A 2 0.79 1.14 16.38
N GLU A 3 0.09 0.50 17.32
CA GLU A 3 0.08 -0.97 17.44
C GLU A 3 -0.54 -1.65 16.22
N LEU A 4 -1.59 -1.03 15.65
CA LEU A 4 -2.16 -1.50 14.39
C LEU A 4 -1.12 -1.41 13.26
N THR A 5 -0.42 -0.27 13.14
CA THR A 5 0.65 -0.11 12.14
C THR A 5 1.69 -1.22 12.29
N ARG A 6 2.21 -1.45 13.49
CA ARG A 6 3.18 -2.52 13.76
C ARG A 6 2.66 -3.88 13.29
N LYS A 7 1.45 -4.22 13.70
CA LYS A 7 0.80 -5.49 13.37
C LYS A 7 0.70 -5.69 11.86
N LEU A 8 0.32 -4.63 11.11
CA LEU A 8 0.17 -4.72 9.65
C LEU A 8 1.52 -4.76 8.92
N VAL A 9 2.47 -3.87 9.25
CA VAL A 9 3.74 -3.78 8.49
C VAL A 9 4.67 -4.96 8.76
N GLU A 10 4.60 -5.61 9.91
CA GLU A 10 5.39 -6.79 10.22
C GLU A 10 4.78 -8.10 9.68
N THR A 11 3.52 -8.06 9.25
CA THR A 11 2.85 -9.23 8.69
C THR A 11 3.30 -9.48 7.26
N TRP A 12 3.71 -10.72 7.00
CA TRP A 12 4.10 -11.20 5.67
C TRP A 12 2.90 -11.26 4.71
N GLY A 13 3.09 -10.85 3.45
CA GLY A 13 2.04 -10.88 2.42
C GLY A 13 2.47 -10.27 1.08
N PRO A 14 3.35 -10.94 0.31
CA PRO A 14 3.68 -10.54 -1.06
C PRO A 14 2.46 -10.66 -2.01
N PRO A 15 2.50 -10.04 -3.20
CA PRO A 15 1.40 -10.09 -4.17
C PRO A 15 0.94 -11.52 -4.50
N GLY A 16 -0.36 -11.76 -4.41
CA GLY A 16 -0.99 -13.06 -4.61
C GLY A 16 -0.98 -13.97 -3.37
N TYR A 17 -0.32 -13.55 -2.28
CA TYR A 17 -0.20 -14.30 -1.02
C TYR A 17 -0.64 -13.47 0.19
N GLU A 18 -1.60 -12.59 0.03
CA GLU A 18 -2.07 -11.63 1.04
C GLU A 18 -2.99 -12.26 2.10
N HIS A 19 -3.19 -13.56 2.10
CA HIS A 19 -4.16 -14.24 2.97
C HIS A 19 -3.91 -14.01 4.48
N ARG A 20 -2.64 -13.88 4.91
CA ARG A 20 -2.29 -13.62 6.32
C ARG A 20 -2.69 -12.20 6.73
N ILE A 21 -2.29 -11.21 5.95
CA ILE A 21 -2.62 -9.81 6.22
C ILE A 21 -4.12 -9.56 6.07
N ARG A 22 -4.78 -10.18 5.09
CA ARG A 22 -6.24 -10.11 4.91
C ARG A 22 -6.97 -10.62 6.15
N GLY A 23 -6.51 -11.73 6.75
CA GLY A 23 -7.07 -12.25 8.00
C GLY A 23 -7.00 -11.22 9.14
N ILE A 24 -5.85 -10.59 9.31
CA ILE A 24 -5.63 -9.56 10.34
C ILE A 24 -6.53 -8.34 10.10
N ILE A 25 -6.58 -7.82 8.87
CA ILE A 25 -7.43 -6.68 8.55
C ILE A 25 -8.91 -7.02 8.76
N ARG A 26 -9.34 -8.22 8.36
CA ARG A 26 -10.71 -8.70 8.58
C ARG A 26 -11.08 -8.68 10.07
N ASP A 27 -10.19 -9.14 10.94
CA ASP A 27 -10.42 -9.11 12.39
C ASP A 27 -10.60 -7.68 12.91
N GLU A 28 -9.78 -6.73 12.43
CA GLU A 28 -9.83 -5.32 12.85
C GLU A 28 -11.10 -4.59 12.38
N VAL A 29 -11.68 -4.99 11.23
CA VAL A 29 -12.85 -4.31 10.65
C VAL A 29 -14.17 -5.03 10.91
N SER A 30 -14.15 -6.25 11.43
CA SER A 30 -15.34 -7.12 11.58
C SER A 30 -16.48 -6.49 12.39
N ALA A 31 -16.14 -5.70 13.42
CA ALA A 31 -17.13 -4.99 14.23
C ALA A 31 -17.58 -3.64 13.64
N LEU A 32 -16.89 -3.14 12.62
CA LEU A 32 -17.08 -1.80 12.06
C LEU A 32 -18.01 -1.81 10.86
N ALA A 33 -17.91 -2.83 10.01
CA ALA A 33 -18.64 -2.91 8.75
C ALA A 33 -20.05 -3.55 8.91
N GLY A 34 -20.95 -3.15 8.03
CA GLY A 34 -22.27 -3.79 7.90
C GLY A 34 -22.20 -5.10 7.12
N GLU A 35 -21.39 -5.15 6.08
CA GLU A 35 -21.12 -6.34 5.27
C GLU A 35 -19.64 -6.47 5.00
N ILE A 36 -19.14 -7.71 4.98
CA ILE A 36 -17.73 -8.02 4.69
C ILE A 36 -17.69 -9.27 3.82
N TRP A 37 -16.96 -9.20 2.71
CA TRP A 37 -16.72 -10.36 1.85
C TRP A 37 -15.32 -10.31 1.23
N VAL A 38 -14.93 -11.42 0.64
CA VAL A 38 -13.73 -11.52 -0.17
C VAL A 38 -14.15 -11.79 -1.60
N ASP A 39 -13.66 -11.02 -2.56
CA ASP A 39 -13.95 -11.22 -3.97
C ASP A 39 -13.13 -12.36 -4.59
N GLY A 40 -13.37 -12.64 -5.87
CA GLY A 40 -12.72 -13.74 -6.58
C GLY A 40 -11.20 -13.62 -6.74
N LEU A 41 -10.64 -12.40 -6.65
CA LEU A 41 -9.19 -12.18 -6.72
C LEU A 41 -8.53 -12.19 -5.33
N GLY A 42 -9.32 -11.94 -4.29
CA GLY A 42 -8.84 -11.93 -2.90
C GLY A 42 -8.89 -10.58 -2.21
N ASN A 43 -9.48 -9.55 -2.81
CA ASN A 43 -9.72 -8.28 -2.12
C ASN A 43 -10.67 -8.51 -0.93
N LEU A 44 -10.38 -7.88 0.20
CA LEU A 44 -11.31 -7.80 1.32
C LEU A 44 -12.14 -6.52 1.15
N ILE A 45 -13.45 -6.67 0.99
CA ILE A 45 -14.35 -5.53 0.78
C ILE A 45 -15.29 -5.40 1.96
N CYS A 46 -15.44 -4.18 2.48
CA CYS A 46 -16.28 -3.85 3.63
C CYS A 46 -17.22 -2.73 3.27
N ARG A 47 -18.53 -2.90 3.52
CA ARG A 47 -19.55 -1.86 3.25
C ARG A 47 -20.01 -1.19 4.54
N LEU A 48 -20.04 0.15 4.52
CA LEU A 48 -20.61 0.99 5.57
C LEU A 48 -21.61 1.98 4.99
N GLY A 49 -22.57 2.38 5.81
CA GLY A 49 -23.59 3.37 5.41
C GLY A 49 -24.57 2.86 4.37
N SER A 50 -25.47 3.72 3.96
CA SER A 50 -26.48 3.43 2.93
C SER A 50 -27.04 4.72 2.36
N GLY A 51 -27.32 4.73 1.07
CA GLY A 51 -27.81 5.92 0.36
C GLY A 51 -26.69 6.88 -0.04
N GLY A 52 -27.03 8.04 -0.56
CA GLY A 52 -26.05 8.99 -1.09
C GLY A 52 -25.25 8.46 -2.27
N LYS A 53 -24.01 8.90 -2.39
CA LYS A 53 -23.06 8.42 -3.40
C LYS A 53 -22.46 7.07 -3.01
N LYS A 54 -22.22 6.23 -3.98
CA LYS A 54 -21.46 5.00 -3.83
C LYS A 54 -19.96 5.33 -3.98
N VAL A 55 -19.21 5.18 -2.90
CA VAL A 55 -17.78 5.53 -2.84
C VAL A 55 -16.95 4.28 -2.65
N LEU A 56 -15.94 4.08 -3.49
CA LEU A 56 -14.93 3.05 -3.30
C LEU A 56 -13.66 3.69 -2.73
N VAL A 57 -13.26 3.26 -1.53
CA VAL A 57 -11.97 3.58 -0.92
C VAL A 57 -11.06 2.38 -1.07
N ALA A 58 -9.91 2.52 -1.71
CA ALA A 58 -8.95 1.44 -1.91
C ALA A 58 -7.64 1.72 -1.19
N ALA A 59 -7.08 0.72 -0.51
CA ALA A 59 -5.73 0.69 0.04
C ALA A 59 -5.19 -0.73 -0.13
N HIS A 60 -3.94 -0.87 -0.61
CA HIS A 60 -3.47 -2.22 -0.93
C HIS A 60 -2.82 -2.95 0.24
N MET A 61 -3.04 -4.28 0.25
CA MET A 61 -2.56 -5.17 1.32
C MET A 61 -1.22 -5.81 0.99
N ASP A 62 -0.88 -5.94 -0.29
CA ASP A 62 0.38 -6.56 -0.68
C ASP A 62 1.59 -5.68 -0.35
N GLU A 63 2.73 -6.29 -0.31
CA GLU A 63 4.03 -5.66 -0.12
C GLU A 63 4.99 -6.12 -1.20
N ILE A 64 5.97 -5.32 -1.60
CA ILE A 64 7.03 -5.79 -2.50
C ILE A 64 7.68 -7.06 -1.97
N GLY A 65 8.01 -7.98 -2.88
CA GLY A 65 8.58 -9.27 -2.52
C GLY A 65 9.41 -9.88 -3.64
N LEU A 66 9.69 -11.15 -3.48
CA LEU A 66 10.48 -11.94 -4.42
C LEU A 66 9.79 -13.29 -4.64
N MET A 67 10.05 -13.90 -5.78
CA MET A 67 9.62 -15.26 -6.05
C MET A 67 10.82 -16.09 -6.48
N ALA A 68 11.09 -17.19 -5.80
CA ALA A 68 12.14 -18.13 -6.18
C ALA A 68 11.88 -18.66 -7.59
N ASN A 69 12.85 -18.56 -8.49
CA ASN A 69 12.68 -19.00 -9.86
C ASN A 69 13.64 -20.14 -10.26
N TYR A 70 14.78 -20.22 -9.61
CA TYR A 70 15.78 -21.26 -9.90
C TYR A 70 16.74 -21.44 -8.72
N GLN A 71 17.05 -22.68 -8.37
CA GLN A 71 18.09 -23.00 -7.41
C GLN A 71 19.31 -23.55 -8.14
N GLU A 72 20.48 -22.96 -7.89
CA GLU A 72 21.73 -23.40 -8.52
C GLU A 72 22.19 -24.74 -7.94
N PRO A 73 22.39 -25.78 -8.76
CA PRO A 73 22.66 -27.14 -8.26
C PRO A 73 23.98 -27.27 -7.46
N GLU A 74 25.00 -26.48 -7.83
CA GLU A 74 26.33 -26.58 -7.20
C GLU A 74 26.42 -25.80 -5.88
N SER A 75 25.77 -24.63 -5.81
CA SER A 75 25.88 -23.75 -4.65
C SER A 75 24.67 -23.78 -3.72
N GLY A 76 23.53 -24.28 -4.21
CA GLY A 76 22.27 -24.21 -3.50
C GLY A 76 21.64 -22.83 -3.44
N TYR A 77 22.28 -21.78 -3.99
CA TYR A 77 21.75 -20.43 -3.99
C TYR A 77 20.52 -20.28 -4.87
N LEU A 78 19.56 -19.47 -4.41
CA LEU A 78 18.31 -19.23 -5.14
C LEU A 78 18.43 -17.97 -5.99
N ARG A 79 18.04 -18.08 -7.25
CA ARG A 79 17.70 -16.94 -8.09
C ARG A 79 16.24 -16.59 -7.89
N PHE A 80 15.89 -15.35 -8.13
CA PHE A 80 14.54 -14.85 -7.91
C PHE A 80 14.07 -13.87 -8.99
N THR A 81 12.76 -13.72 -9.06
CA THR A 81 12.06 -12.68 -9.81
C THR A 81 11.45 -11.69 -8.84
N ALA A 82 11.46 -10.40 -9.18
CA ALA A 82 10.81 -9.36 -8.41
C ALA A 82 9.27 -9.51 -8.43
N MET A 83 8.66 -9.26 -7.30
CA MET A 83 7.23 -9.02 -7.15
C MET A 83 7.07 -7.58 -6.64
N GLY A 84 6.77 -6.64 -7.56
CA GLY A 84 6.80 -5.20 -7.32
C GLY A 84 8.11 -4.52 -7.70
N GLY A 85 8.22 -3.26 -7.35
CA GLY A 85 9.31 -2.36 -7.78
C GLY A 85 10.58 -2.49 -6.96
N LEU A 86 11.32 -3.61 -7.05
CA LEU A 86 12.58 -3.78 -6.33
C LEU A 86 13.71 -2.92 -6.89
N ARG A 87 14.54 -2.40 -6.00
CA ARG A 87 15.71 -1.56 -6.30
C ARG A 87 17.00 -2.31 -6.01
N ALA A 88 17.83 -2.53 -7.02
CA ALA A 88 19.11 -3.25 -6.90
C ALA A 88 20.04 -2.64 -5.84
N ASP A 89 20.10 -1.30 -5.76
CA ASP A 89 20.96 -0.56 -4.82
C ASP A 89 20.60 -0.73 -3.33
N THR A 90 19.45 -1.34 -3.04
CA THR A 90 18.95 -1.51 -1.66
C THR A 90 18.83 -2.96 -1.21
N LEU A 91 19.17 -3.94 -2.07
CA LEU A 91 18.86 -5.35 -1.79
C LEU A 91 19.91 -6.06 -0.94
N ASN A 92 21.21 -5.76 -1.12
CA ASN A 92 22.28 -6.51 -0.50
C ASN A 92 22.21 -6.53 1.03
N GLY A 93 22.29 -7.70 1.63
CA GLY A 93 22.27 -7.92 3.07
C GLY A 93 20.87 -7.92 3.71
N ASN A 94 19.78 -7.71 2.93
CA ASN A 94 18.44 -7.85 3.48
C ASN A 94 18.09 -9.32 3.73
N ARG A 95 17.31 -9.55 4.78
CA ARG A 95 16.72 -10.85 5.07
C ARG A 95 15.33 -10.95 4.45
N VAL A 96 15.02 -12.14 3.98
CA VAL A 96 13.70 -12.49 3.45
C VAL A 96 13.16 -13.71 4.19
N LEU A 97 11.83 -13.79 4.26
CA LEU A 97 11.08 -14.86 4.89
C LEU A 97 10.21 -15.52 3.82
N PHE A 98 10.38 -16.82 3.62
CA PHE A 98 9.50 -17.63 2.81
C PHE A 98 8.23 -18.00 3.58
N GLU A 99 7.21 -18.45 2.87
CA GLU A 99 5.92 -18.77 3.47
C GLU A 99 6.01 -19.90 4.53
N ASP A 100 6.90 -20.85 4.34
CA ASP A 100 7.15 -21.99 5.23
C ASP A 100 7.96 -21.63 6.49
N GLY A 101 8.40 -20.38 6.60
CA GLY A 101 9.23 -19.88 7.71
C GLY A 101 10.73 -19.93 7.44
N THR A 102 11.17 -20.42 6.28
CA THR A 102 12.58 -20.41 5.90
C THR A 102 13.07 -18.95 5.75
N VAL A 103 14.21 -18.65 6.35
CA VAL A 103 14.87 -17.34 6.24
C VAL A 103 16.02 -17.41 5.25
N GLY A 104 16.08 -16.44 4.33
CA GLY A 104 17.20 -16.27 3.41
C GLY A 104 17.85 -14.89 3.54
N VAL A 105 19.07 -14.77 3.06
CA VAL A 105 19.81 -13.51 2.97
C VAL A 105 20.06 -13.18 1.50
N ILE A 106 19.67 -11.97 1.09
CA ILE A 106 19.98 -11.51 -0.27
C ILE A 106 21.45 -11.07 -0.31
N ALA A 107 22.19 -11.66 -1.23
CA ALA A 107 23.60 -11.33 -1.45
C ALA A 107 23.84 -11.00 -2.92
N VAL A 108 24.90 -10.25 -3.18
CA VAL A 108 25.32 -9.84 -4.51
C VAL A 108 26.54 -10.66 -4.94
N GLN A 109 26.55 -11.11 -6.18
CA GLN A 109 27.73 -11.77 -6.77
C GLN A 109 28.88 -10.76 -6.93
N ASN A 110 30.13 -11.25 -6.85
CA ASN A 110 31.32 -10.41 -6.95
C ASN A 110 31.33 -9.56 -8.24
N GLY A 111 31.49 -8.24 -8.06
CA GLY A 111 31.49 -7.28 -9.18
C GLY A 111 30.10 -6.93 -9.71
N GLY A 112 29.01 -7.51 -9.15
CA GLY A 112 27.64 -7.21 -9.49
C GLY A 112 27.03 -6.07 -8.68
N GLY A 113 25.69 -5.99 -8.66
CA GLY A 113 24.89 -5.01 -7.88
C GLY A 113 24.27 -3.90 -8.73
N LYS A 114 24.36 -3.97 -10.05
CA LYS A 114 23.76 -3.00 -10.98
C LYS A 114 22.38 -3.40 -11.47
N SER A 115 22.09 -4.69 -11.48
CA SER A 115 20.80 -5.26 -11.91
C SER A 115 20.31 -6.30 -10.91
N LEU A 116 19.01 -6.61 -10.93
CA LEU A 116 18.43 -7.64 -10.07
C LEU A 116 19.04 -9.03 -10.33
N GLY A 117 19.46 -9.31 -11.57
CA GLY A 117 20.11 -10.57 -11.94
C GLY A 117 21.49 -10.79 -11.30
N ASP A 118 22.09 -9.75 -10.71
CA ASP A 118 23.36 -9.86 -9.99
C ASP A 118 23.18 -10.40 -8.56
N PHE A 119 21.95 -10.57 -8.09
CA PHE A 119 21.64 -10.99 -6.73
C PHE A 119 21.17 -12.45 -6.68
N TYR A 120 21.36 -13.04 -5.52
CA TYR A 120 20.86 -14.36 -5.16
C TYR A 120 20.41 -14.36 -3.71
N ILE A 121 19.64 -15.37 -3.31
CA ILE A 121 19.27 -15.60 -1.92
C ILE A 121 20.08 -16.78 -1.41
N ASP A 122 20.83 -16.55 -0.35
CA ASP A 122 21.47 -17.59 0.43
C ASP A 122 20.48 -18.09 1.47
N VAL A 123 20.03 -19.31 1.31
CA VAL A 123 19.20 -20.02 2.27
C VAL A 123 20.09 -21.07 2.91
N GLN A 124 20.30 -20.99 4.21
CA GLN A 124 21.02 -22.05 4.92
C GLN A 124 20.17 -23.32 4.91
N ILE A 125 20.48 -24.18 3.95
CA ILE A 125 19.84 -25.50 3.83
C ILE A 125 20.78 -26.47 4.54
N ASP A 126 20.32 -27.03 5.65
CA ASP A 126 20.96 -28.23 6.23
C ASP A 126 20.77 -29.40 5.24
N ASP A 127 21.70 -30.32 5.16
CA ASP A 127 21.76 -31.42 4.17
C ASP A 127 20.47 -32.24 4.04
N ASP A 128 19.57 -32.19 5.02
CA ASP A 128 18.32 -32.96 5.07
C ASP A 128 17.08 -32.13 4.72
N ARG A 129 17.18 -30.83 4.37
CA ARG A 129 16.04 -29.99 4.04
C ARG A 129 15.73 -29.97 2.54
N ASN A 130 14.46 -30.01 2.24
CA ASN A 130 13.97 -29.89 0.86
C ASN A 130 14.41 -28.56 0.24
N ALA A 131 14.82 -28.61 -1.02
CA ALA A 131 15.07 -27.41 -1.81
C ALA A 131 13.84 -26.48 -1.82
N ILE A 132 14.06 -25.17 -1.85
CA ILE A 132 12.97 -24.20 -2.02
C ILE A 132 12.38 -24.37 -3.43
N PRO A 133 11.11 -24.74 -3.56
CA PRO A 133 10.52 -24.95 -4.87
C PRO A 133 10.46 -23.66 -5.69
N THR A 134 10.61 -23.79 -7.00
CA THR A 134 10.30 -22.69 -7.92
C THR A 134 8.86 -22.22 -7.72
N GLY A 135 8.66 -20.89 -7.66
CA GLY A 135 7.36 -20.29 -7.41
C GLY A 135 7.06 -20.04 -5.93
N GLN A 136 8.00 -20.33 -5.02
CA GLN A 136 7.84 -19.94 -3.60
C GLN A 136 8.07 -18.44 -3.43
N PRO A 137 7.09 -17.70 -2.83
CA PRO A 137 7.22 -16.29 -2.55
C PRO A 137 8.02 -16.03 -1.27
N ALA A 138 8.73 -14.90 -1.26
CA ALA A 138 9.41 -14.41 -0.08
C ALA A 138 9.12 -12.91 0.12
N GLY A 139 8.80 -12.51 1.33
CA GLY A 139 8.68 -11.12 1.77
C GLY A 139 9.92 -10.68 2.54
N PHE A 140 10.15 -9.37 2.62
CA PHE A 140 11.24 -8.83 3.43
C PHE A 140 10.96 -9.02 4.93
N MET A 141 12.03 -9.15 5.71
CA MET A 141 11.98 -9.38 7.15
C MET A 141 12.62 -8.20 7.89
N ARG A 142 11.82 -7.36 8.54
CA ARG A 142 12.29 -6.25 9.37
C ARG A 142 11.22 -5.78 10.35
N GLU A 143 11.62 -5.53 11.60
CA GLU A 143 10.75 -4.98 12.63
C GLU A 143 10.57 -3.47 12.48
N MET A 144 9.39 -2.99 12.85
CA MET A 144 9.07 -1.56 12.90
C MET A 144 9.83 -0.87 14.02
N GLN A 145 10.40 0.28 13.72
CA GLN A 145 11.00 1.18 14.69
C GLN A 145 10.27 2.52 14.72
N MET A 146 10.18 3.12 15.90
CA MET A 146 9.61 4.45 16.06
C MET A 146 10.61 5.36 16.79
N ARG A 147 10.78 6.57 16.28
CA ARG A 147 11.59 7.61 16.91
C ARG A 147 10.91 8.97 16.81
N GLY A 148 10.45 9.50 17.93
CA GLY A 148 9.65 10.72 17.97
C GLY A 148 8.39 10.57 17.15
N GLN A 149 8.21 11.42 16.14
CA GLN A 149 7.05 11.38 15.23
C GLN A 149 7.29 10.51 13.97
N ARG A 150 8.41 9.80 13.90
CA ARG A 150 8.75 9.01 12.72
C ARG A 150 8.60 7.52 12.97
N ILE A 151 7.92 6.85 12.04
CA ILE A 151 7.88 5.40 11.94
C ILE A 151 8.78 4.98 10.81
N VAL A 152 9.64 3.98 11.07
CA VAL A 152 10.50 3.35 10.07
C VAL A 152 10.16 1.86 10.04
N ALA A 153 9.73 1.37 8.90
CA ALA A 153 9.37 -0.03 8.71
C ALA A 153 9.53 -0.48 7.26
N LYS A 154 9.45 -1.77 7.03
CA LYS A 154 9.12 -2.32 5.72
C LYS A 154 7.63 -2.12 5.46
N SER A 155 7.19 -2.17 4.22
CA SER A 155 5.77 -2.32 3.85
C SER A 155 4.84 -1.23 4.42
N LEU A 156 5.39 -0.03 4.72
CA LEU A 156 4.53 1.14 4.91
C LEU A 156 3.73 1.41 3.63
N ASP A 157 4.32 1.11 2.50
CA ASP A 157 3.69 0.91 1.20
C ASP A 157 2.99 -0.46 1.15
N ASP A 158 1.65 -0.58 1.18
CA ASP A 158 0.69 0.48 1.57
C ASP A 158 -0.08 0.07 2.84
N ARG A 159 0.60 -0.66 3.74
CA ARG A 159 -0.01 -1.03 5.01
C ARG A 159 -0.40 0.18 5.85
N ILE A 160 0.27 1.33 5.64
CA ILE A 160 -0.09 2.58 6.31
C ILE A 160 -1.39 3.16 5.73
N GLY A 161 -1.66 3.00 4.43
CA GLY A 161 -2.95 3.33 3.83
C GLY A 161 -4.06 2.43 4.35
N CYS A 162 -3.78 1.13 4.54
CA CYS A 162 -4.71 0.23 5.24
C CYS A 162 -5.02 0.71 6.67
N VAL A 163 -4.02 1.22 7.41
CA VAL A 163 -4.23 1.83 8.74
C VAL A 163 -5.13 3.06 8.63
N VAL A 164 -4.88 3.95 7.67
CA VAL A 164 -5.71 5.14 7.44
C VAL A 164 -7.17 4.73 7.17
N ALA A 165 -7.39 3.76 6.30
CA ALA A 165 -8.72 3.25 5.98
C ALA A 165 -9.43 2.67 7.21
N ILE A 166 -8.77 1.82 8.00
CA ILE A 166 -9.34 1.23 9.23
C ILE A 166 -9.66 2.31 10.28
N GLU A 167 -8.76 3.28 10.49
CA GLU A 167 -9.01 4.36 11.45
C GLU A 167 -10.14 5.30 10.98
N ALA A 168 -10.27 5.54 9.68
CA ALA A 168 -11.42 6.26 9.13
C ALA A 168 -12.73 5.48 9.34
N MET A 169 -12.76 4.16 9.11
CA MET A 169 -13.91 3.30 9.42
C MET A 169 -14.32 3.40 10.90
N ARG A 170 -13.36 3.44 11.82
CA ARG A 170 -13.63 3.58 13.26
C ARG A 170 -14.29 4.90 13.62
N ARG A 171 -14.01 5.97 12.85
CA ARG A 171 -14.57 7.31 13.08
C ARG A 171 -15.94 7.51 12.45
N LEU A 172 -16.23 6.83 11.35
CA LEU A 172 -17.46 7.05 10.56
C LEU A 172 -18.72 6.59 11.26
N ASP A 173 -18.61 5.70 12.25
CA ASP A 173 -19.77 4.98 12.75
C ASP A 173 -20.59 4.32 11.60
N ARG A 174 -21.49 3.40 11.88
CA ARG A 174 -22.27 2.65 10.88
C ARG A 174 -23.27 3.48 10.07
N GLN A 175 -23.37 4.79 10.37
CA GLN A 175 -24.38 5.70 9.78
C GLN A 175 -23.79 6.74 8.83
N ALA A 176 -22.78 6.37 8.02
CA ALA A 176 -22.29 7.25 6.97
C ALA A 176 -23.43 7.66 6.01
N PRO A 177 -23.51 8.95 5.59
CA PRO A 177 -24.56 9.44 4.70
C PRO A 177 -24.42 8.91 3.25
N ASN A 178 -23.28 8.29 2.95
CA ASN A 178 -22.94 7.70 1.67
C ASN A 178 -22.84 6.18 1.80
N GLU A 179 -22.93 5.47 0.70
CA GLU A 179 -22.66 4.04 0.64
C GLU A 179 -21.17 3.83 0.37
N VAL A 180 -20.40 3.54 1.43
CA VAL A 180 -18.94 3.49 1.36
C VAL A 180 -18.45 2.04 1.34
N TYR A 181 -17.65 1.72 0.34
CA TYR A 181 -16.97 0.43 0.20
C TYR A 181 -15.47 0.64 0.45
N PHE A 182 -14.96 0.03 1.51
CA PHE A 182 -13.51 -0.05 1.75
C PHE A 182 -13.01 -1.36 1.15
N ALA A 183 -12.17 -1.25 0.12
CA ALA A 183 -11.51 -2.38 -0.51
C ALA A 183 -10.04 -2.40 -0.08
N PHE A 184 -9.67 -3.40 0.71
CA PHE A 184 -8.28 -3.72 0.96
C PHE A 184 -7.83 -4.61 -0.20
N THR A 185 -7.10 -4.00 -1.12
CA THR A 185 -6.82 -4.58 -2.44
C THR A 185 -5.60 -5.49 -2.41
N VAL A 186 -5.53 -6.39 -3.39
CA VAL A 186 -4.42 -7.33 -3.60
C VAL A 186 -3.69 -7.01 -4.88
N GLN A 187 -2.40 -7.40 -4.98
CA GLN A 187 -1.62 -7.34 -6.21
C GLN A 187 -1.56 -5.95 -6.85
N GLU A 188 -1.50 -4.90 -6.04
CA GLU A 188 -1.27 -3.53 -6.50
C GLU A 188 0.11 -3.42 -7.14
N GLU A 189 1.15 -3.88 -6.43
CA GLU A 189 2.57 -3.81 -6.75
C GLU A 189 2.95 -4.47 -8.10
N VAL A 190 2.07 -5.35 -8.59
CA VAL A 190 2.26 -6.07 -9.86
C VAL A 190 1.24 -5.66 -10.93
N GLY A 191 0.60 -4.50 -10.77
CA GLY A 191 -0.22 -3.86 -11.80
C GLY A 191 -1.67 -3.58 -11.41
N LEU A 192 -1.94 -3.10 -10.20
CA LEU A 192 -3.24 -2.55 -9.74
C LEU A 192 -4.42 -3.53 -9.90
N ARG A 193 -4.15 -4.84 -9.78
CA ARG A 193 -5.08 -5.87 -10.23
C ARG A 193 -6.33 -5.95 -9.34
N GLY A 194 -6.12 -5.84 -8.03
CA GLY A 194 -7.20 -5.89 -7.05
C GLY A 194 -8.17 -4.72 -7.19
N ALA A 195 -7.67 -3.50 -7.33
CA ALA A 195 -8.51 -2.33 -7.49
C ALA A 195 -9.39 -2.38 -8.74
N LYS A 196 -8.85 -2.95 -9.82
CA LYS A 196 -9.60 -3.14 -11.07
C LYS A 196 -10.81 -4.06 -10.87
N THR A 197 -10.63 -5.18 -10.18
CA THR A 197 -11.74 -6.11 -9.91
C THR A 197 -12.71 -5.58 -8.86
N ALA A 198 -12.21 -4.92 -7.82
CA ALA A 198 -13.04 -4.28 -6.80
C ALA A 198 -13.95 -3.19 -7.41
N ALA A 199 -13.38 -2.31 -8.25
CA ALA A 199 -14.15 -1.25 -8.92
C ALA A 199 -15.24 -1.82 -9.83
N GLN A 200 -14.94 -2.87 -10.61
CA GLN A 200 -15.94 -3.56 -11.44
C GLN A 200 -17.04 -4.22 -10.60
N GLY A 201 -16.69 -4.83 -9.49
CA GLY A 201 -17.65 -5.53 -8.62
C GLY A 201 -18.56 -4.58 -7.84
N VAL A 202 -18.04 -3.41 -7.43
CA VAL A 202 -18.76 -2.40 -6.66
C VAL A 202 -19.57 -1.46 -7.57
N GLY A 203 -19.03 -1.05 -8.72
CA GLY A 203 -19.63 -0.03 -9.59
C GLY A 203 -19.79 1.32 -8.87
N PRO A 204 -18.69 1.96 -8.41
CA PRO A 204 -18.78 3.17 -7.59
C PRO A 204 -19.05 4.41 -8.45
N ASP A 205 -19.69 5.43 -7.83
CA ASP A 205 -19.81 6.78 -8.40
C ASP A 205 -18.49 7.57 -8.28
N ILE A 206 -17.67 7.26 -7.25
CA ILE A 206 -16.44 7.96 -6.93
C ILE A 206 -15.41 6.96 -6.40
N GLY A 207 -14.16 7.13 -6.81
CA GLY A 207 -13.01 6.37 -6.30
C GLY A 207 -12.05 7.23 -5.48
N ILE A 208 -11.57 6.71 -4.36
CA ILE A 208 -10.49 7.29 -3.56
C ILE A 208 -9.47 6.20 -3.29
N ALA A 209 -8.26 6.33 -3.80
CA ALA A 209 -7.15 5.53 -3.29
C ALA A 209 -6.54 6.22 -2.06
N VAL A 210 -6.12 5.42 -1.10
CA VAL A 210 -5.24 5.84 0.00
C VAL A 210 -3.95 5.07 -0.20
N ASP A 211 -2.85 5.76 -0.39
CA ASP A 211 -1.59 5.15 -0.78
C ASP A 211 -0.42 6.01 -0.32
N VAL A 212 0.79 5.57 -0.45
CA VAL A 212 1.97 6.35 -0.13
C VAL A 212 2.44 7.19 -1.34
N THR A 213 3.29 8.18 -1.08
CA THR A 213 3.99 8.92 -2.14
C THR A 213 5.40 9.28 -1.71
N GLY A 214 6.30 9.38 -2.69
CA GLY A 214 7.66 9.84 -2.44
C GLY A 214 7.71 11.28 -1.92
N SER A 215 8.80 11.64 -1.26
CA SER A 215 9.02 12.98 -0.73
C SER A 215 10.20 13.68 -1.41
N GLY A 216 10.09 15.00 -1.58
CA GLY A 216 11.15 15.85 -2.15
C GLY A 216 12.20 16.33 -1.15
N ASP A 217 12.05 16.03 0.14
CA ASP A 217 12.91 16.49 1.22
C ASP A 217 14.12 15.58 1.51
N GLN A 218 14.55 14.83 0.50
CA GLN A 218 15.75 14.00 0.55
C GLN A 218 16.94 14.70 -0.13
N ILE A 219 18.15 14.48 0.39
CA ILE A 219 19.38 15.01 -0.22
C ILE A 219 19.51 14.47 -1.64
N ARG A 220 19.57 15.35 -2.63
CA ARG A 220 19.58 15.01 -4.07
C ARG A 220 18.39 14.15 -4.53
N GLY A 221 17.28 14.18 -3.77
CA GLY A 221 16.04 13.54 -4.13
C GLY A 221 15.34 14.19 -5.32
N ARG A 222 14.19 13.66 -5.69
CA ARG A 222 13.32 14.24 -6.72
C ARG A 222 12.89 15.64 -6.29
N LYS A 223 12.82 16.58 -7.26
CA LYS A 223 12.26 17.91 -7.00
C LYS A 223 10.75 17.81 -6.98
N MET A 224 10.16 17.78 -5.80
CA MET A 224 8.73 17.82 -5.58
C MET A 224 8.41 18.56 -4.27
N LEU A 225 7.21 19.09 -4.17
CA LEU A 225 6.80 19.89 -3.02
C LEU A 225 6.49 19.04 -1.78
N VAL A 226 6.05 17.80 -1.97
CA VAL A 226 5.68 16.89 -0.89
C VAL A 226 6.88 16.63 0.03
N LYS A 227 6.65 16.77 1.33
CA LYS A 227 7.65 16.55 2.39
C LYS A 227 7.01 15.93 3.61
N LEU A 228 7.79 15.21 4.42
CA LEU A 228 7.33 14.66 5.68
C LEU A 228 7.02 15.77 6.69
N GLY A 229 5.89 15.63 7.37
CA GLY A 229 5.40 16.61 8.35
C GLY A 229 4.64 17.79 7.71
N GLY A 230 4.30 17.69 6.42
CA GLY A 230 3.55 18.70 5.69
C GLY A 230 2.05 18.44 5.60
N GLY A 231 1.55 17.36 6.19
CA GLY A 231 0.16 16.93 6.12
C GLY A 231 -0.15 15.96 4.99
N ALA A 232 -1.42 15.68 4.75
CA ALA A 232 -1.89 14.78 3.69
C ALA A 232 -1.48 15.31 2.31
N ALA A 233 -1.01 14.44 1.42
CA ALA A 233 -0.75 14.83 0.05
C ALA A 233 -1.97 14.53 -0.82
N ILE A 234 -2.57 15.57 -1.41
CA ILE A 234 -3.67 15.45 -2.37
C ILE A 234 -3.06 15.30 -3.76
N LYS A 235 -3.25 14.15 -4.37
CA LYS A 235 -2.74 13.88 -5.71
C LYS A 235 -3.47 14.74 -6.75
N VAL A 236 -2.69 15.39 -7.61
CA VAL A 236 -3.17 16.16 -8.76
C VAL A 236 -2.94 15.35 -10.03
N HIS A 237 -1.77 14.71 -10.14
CA HIS A 237 -1.37 13.96 -11.31
C HIS A 237 -0.27 12.94 -10.99
N ASP A 238 -0.37 11.79 -11.64
CA ASP A 238 0.73 10.82 -11.85
C ASP A 238 0.65 10.23 -13.26
N PRO A 239 1.59 9.36 -13.70
CA PRO A 239 1.58 8.81 -15.05
C PRO A 239 0.33 8.00 -15.44
N GLY A 240 -0.41 7.47 -14.47
CA GLY A 240 -1.64 6.71 -14.70
C GLY A 240 -2.91 7.49 -14.42
N LEU A 241 -2.83 8.65 -13.74
CA LEU A 241 -3.98 9.39 -13.22
C LEU A 241 -3.88 10.89 -13.43
N VAL A 242 -4.90 11.46 -14.04
CA VAL A 242 -5.19 12.90 -13.97
C VAL A 242 -6.44 13.08 -13.11
N VAL A 243 -6.29 13.64 -11.92
CA VAL A 243 -7.41 13.79 -10.98
C VAL A 243 -8.39 14.84 -11.51
N PRO A 244 -9.69 14.52 -11.67
CA PRO A 244 -10.70 15.48 -12.07
C PRO A 244 -10.74 16.69 -11.14
N VAL A 245 -10.93 17.88 -11.70
CA VAL A 245 -10.91 19.15 -10.94
C VAL A 245 -11.92 19.14 -9.78
N ALA A 246 -13.11 18.60 -10.00
CA ALA A 246 -14.14 18.48 -8.97
C ALA A 246 -13.66 17.64 -7.77
N ILE A 247 -13.04 16.48 -8.03
CA ILE A 247 -12.50 15.58 -6.98
C ILE A 247 -11.37 16.28 -6.23
N LYS A 248 -10.41 16.88 -6.95
CA LYS A 248 -9.30 17.62 -6.33
C LYS A 248 -9.82 18.75 -5.44
N ASN A 249 -10.72 19.57 -5.94
CA ASN A 249 -11.25 20.69 -5.19
C ASN A 249 -12.05 20.24 -3.96
N TRP A 250 -12.87 19.19 -4.09
CA TRP A 250 -13.59 18.60 -2.96
C TRP A 250 -12.65 18.17 -1.82
N MET A 251 -11.51 17.57 -2.13
CA MET A 251 -10.50 17.20 -1.13
C MET A 251 -9.85 18.44 -0.50
N ILE A 252 -9.51 19.46 -1.31
CA ILE A 252 -8.93 20.74 -0.84
C ILE A 252 -9.93 21.47 0.06
N ASP A 253 -11.17 21.64 -0.39
CA ASP A 253 -12.23 22.34 0.35
C ASP A 253 -12.48 21.69 1.71
N ARG A 254 -12.38 20.34 1.78
CA ARG A 254 -12.48 19.62 3.04
C ARG A 254 -11.30 19.93 3.96
N CYS A 255 -10.09 19.93 3.46
CA CYS A 255 -8.92 20.29 4.26
C CYS A 255 -9.02 21.74 4.80
N GLU A 256 -9.43 22.67 3.96
CA GLU A 256 -9.58 24.07 4.37
C GLU A 256 -10.71 24.28 5.38
N THR A 257 -11.84 23.59 5.20
CA THR A 257 -12.97 23.66 6.12
C THR A 257 -12.64 23.13 7.51
N ASP A 258 -11.92 22.01 7.58
CA ASP A 258 -11.62 21.31 8.84
C ASP A 258 -10.25 21.70 9.42
N GLY A 259 -9.48 22.59 8.74
CA GLY A 259 -8.14 23.00 9.17
C GLY A 259 -7.10 21.88 9.10
N ILE A 260 -7.26 20.95 8.17
CA ILE A 260 -6.35 19.79 8.00
C ILE A 260 -5.13 20.22 7.21
N PRO A 261 -3.89 20.00 7.71
CA PRO A 261 -2.69 20.27 6.93
C PRO A 261 -2.63 19.40 5.67
N TYR A 262 -2.37 20.01 4.51
CA TYR A 262 -2.28 19.30 3.25
C TYR A 262 -1.21 19.86 2.31
N GLN A 263 -0.86 19.08 1.32
CA GLN A 263 0.08 19.40 0.26
C GLN A 263 -0.49 18.95 -1.09
N LEU A 264 -0.08 19.58 -2.19
CA LEU A 264 -0.44 19.10 -3.53
C LEU A 264 0.67 18.23 -4.09
N GLU A 265 0.28 17.08 -4.66
CA GLU A 265 1.19 16.08 -5.21
C GLU A 265 1.15 16.05 -6.74
N LEU A 266 2.34 16.14 -7.32
CA LEU A 266 2.62 15.87 -8.74
C LEU A 266 3.72 14.80 -8.77
N LEU A 267 3.37 13.58 -9.14
CA LEU A 267 4.29 12.45 -9.15
C LEU A 267 4.73 12.13 -10.59
N ALA A 268 6.03 12.10 -10.83
CA ALA A 268 6.58 11.87 -12.16
C ALA A 268 6.77 10.39 -12.52
N GLY A 269 6.56 9.46 -11.59
CA GLY A 269 6.73 8.02 -11.83
C GLY A 269 6.06 7.19 -10.75
N GLY A 270 5.43 6.10 -11.12
CA GLY A 270 4.51 5.32 -10.29
C GLY A 270 3.07 5.80 -10.45
N THR A 271 2.13 4.99 -10.03
CA THR A 271 0.69 5.32 -9.99
C THR A 271 0.08 4.54 -8.83
N THR A 272 -1.23 4.66 -8.61
CA THR A 272 -1.93 4.06 -7.47
C THR A 272 -3.21 3.36 -7.96
N ASP A 273 -3.87 2.65 -7.09
CA ASP A 273 -5.18 2.02 -7.33
C ASP A 273 -6.23 2.99 -7.91
N ALA A 274 -6.11 4.30 -7.65
CA ALA A 274 -7.00 5.31 -8.23
C ALA A 274 -7.02 5.30 -9.75
N SER A 275 -5.89 5.01 -10.40
CA SER A 275 -5.81 4.94 -11.86
C SER A 275 -6.61 3.75 -12.44
N ALA A 276 -6.60 2.61 -11.76
CA ALA A 276 -7.38 1.44 -12.14
C ALA A 276 -8.88 1.67 -11.90
N ILE A 277 -9.25 2.29 -10.77
CA ILE A 277 -10.63 2.64 -10.47
C ILE A 277 -11.17 3.65 -11.49
N GLN A 278 -10.38 4.66 -11.87
CA GLN A 278 -10.78 5.68 -12.85
C GLN A 278 -11.20 5.07 -14.19
N LEU A 279 -10.61 3.95 -14.57
CA LEU A 279 -10.85 3.28 -15.85
C LEU A 279 -11.93 2.18 -15.77
N ALA A 280 -12.60 2.02 -14.61
CA ALA A 280 -13.70 1.07 -14.47
C ALA A 280 -14.97 1.56 -15.18
N ASP A 281 -15.78 0.62 -15.68
CA ASP A 281 -17.04 0.86 -16.39
C ASP A 281 -16.91 1.93 -17.50
N ALA A 282 -17.70 2.99 -17.43
CA ALA A 282 -17.69 4.14 -18.34
C ALA A 282 -16.77 5.29 -17.84
N GLY A 283 -16.01 5.03 -16.80
CA GLY A 283 -15.13 5.99 -16.13
C GLY A 283 -15.68 6.45 -14.78
N VAL A 284 -14.87 6.30 -13.73
CA VAL A 284 -15.20 6.67 -12.35
C VAL A 284 -14.32 7.87 -11.94
N PRO A 285 -14.87 9.03 -11.61
CA PRO A 285 -14.09 10.15 -11.09
C PRO A 285 -13.32 9.70 -9.84
N SER A 286 -11.98 9.72 -9.92
CA SER A 286 -11.13 9.17 -8.86
C SER A 286 -10.05 10.15 -8.44
N GLY A 287 -9.66 10.07 -7.16
CA GLY A 287 -8.57 10.80 -6.55
C GLY A 287 -7.73 9.92 -5.65
N CYS A 288 -6.65 10.48 -5.11
CA CYS A 288 -5.80 9.77 -4.18
C CYS A 288 -5.40 10.69 -3.02
N ILE A 289 -5.51 10.17 -1.80
CA ILE A 289 -4.94 10.73 -0.57
C ILE A 289 -3.64 10.00 -0.33
N SER A 290 -2.51 10.71 -0.50
CA SER A 290 -1.20 10.09 -0.41
C SER A 290 -0.51 10.42 0.91
N ILE A 291 0.14 9.43 1.51
CA ILE A 291 0.93 9.56 2.73
C ILE A 291 2.39 9.84 2.35
N PRO A 292 2.95 11.03 2.67
CA PRO A 292 4.34 11.34 2.39
C PRO A 292 5.30 10.32 3.00
N THR A 293 6.13 9.68 2.18
CA THR A 293 7.00 8.59 2.58
C THR A 293 8.39 8.74 1.98
N ARG A 294 9.45 8.51 2.78
CA ARG A 294 10.83 8.40 2.31
C ARG A 294 11.20 6.96 2.09
N TYR A 295 12.15 6.75 1.19
CA TYR A 295 12.79 5.45 0.95
C TYR A 295 11.81 4.36 0.51
N LEU A 296 10.82 4.74 -0.30
CA LEU A 296 9.82 3.82 -0.88
C LEU A 296 10.51 2.61 -1.53
N HIS A 297 9.84 1.46 -1.43
CA HIS A 297 10.32 0.17 -1.93
C HIS A 297 11.66 -0.25 -1.30
N THR A 298 11.79 0.02 0.01
CA THR A 298 12.92 -0.48 0.81
C THR A 298 12.42 -1.08 2.12
N THR A 299 13.31 -1.76 2.83
CA THR A 299 13.00 -2.24 4.18
C THR A 299 13.03 -1.17 5.26
N SER A 300 13.17 0.12 4.89
CA SER A 300 13.31 1.25 5.82
C SER A 300 12.47 2.45 5.39
N GLU A 301 11.31 2.20 4.85
CA GLU A 301 10.33 3.24 4.53
C GLU A 301 10.03 4.07 5.77
N THR A 302 9.84 5.37 5.58
CA THR A 302 9.71 6.28 6.72
C THR A 302 8.56 7.26 6.52
N VAL A 303 7.63 7.29 7.46
CA VAL A 303 6.50 8.24 7.50
C VAL A 303 6.52 9.09 8.76
N ASP A 304 5.79 10.20 8.72
CA ASP A 304 5.48 11.01 9.90
C ASP A 304 4.06 10.73 10.38
N ILE A 305 3.88 10.41 11.65
CA ILE A 305 2.55 10.07 12.20
C ILE A 305 1.56 11.23 12.12
N ARG A 306 2.03 12.48 11.99
CA ARG A 306 1.17 13.66 11.81
C ARG A 306 0.57 13.70 10.42
N ASP A 307 1.32 13.27 9.39
CA ASP A 307 0.83 13.16 8.03
C ASP A 307 -0.20 12.03 7.93
N VAL A 308 0.06 10.89 8.60
CA VAL A 308 -0.91 9.79 8.72
C VAL A 308 -2.20 10.27 9.39
N GLY A 309 -2.09 11.04 10.49
CA GLY A 309 -3.23 11.66 11.16
C GLY A 309 -4.03 12.57 10.22
N ALA A 310 -3.36 13.43 9.46
CA ALA A 310 -4.00 14.31 8.48
C ALA A 310 -4.73 13.53 7.37
N CYS A 311 -4.17 12.41 6.90
CA CYS A 311 -4.84 11.54 5.93
C CYS A 311 -6.10 10.89 6.52
N ILE A 312 -6.05 10.45 7.79
CA ILE A 312 -7.22 9.91 8.51
C ILE A 312 -8.29 10.99 8.65
N ASP A 313 -7.90 12.20 9.07
CA ASP A 313 -8.81 13.34 9.24
C ASP A 313 -9.50 13.69 7.90
N LEU A 314 -8.73 13.79 6.82
CA LEU A 314 -9.24 14.08 5.49
C LEU A 314 -10.22 13.00 5.02
N LEU A 315 -9.81 11.73 5.02
CA LEU A 315 -10.66 10.63 4.56
C LEU A 315 -11.97 10.57 5.37
N SER A 316 -11.88 10.65 6.69
CA SER A 316 -13.05 10.66 7.58
C SER A 316 -13.99 11.83 7.28
N GLY A 317 -13.44 13.04 7.14
CA GLY A 317 -14.21 14.24 6.83
C GLY A 317 -14.92 14.20 5.48
N LEU A 318 -14.26 13.64 4.45
CA LEU A 318 -14.87 13.45 3.13
C LEU A 318 -16.07 12.48 3.19
N LEU A 319 -15.94 11.39 3.93
CA LEU A 319 -16.95 10.32 3.97
C LEU A 319 -18.09 10.58 4.97
N ALA A 320 -17.85 11.36 6.02
CA ALA A 320 -18.86 11.70 7.03
C ALA A 320 -19.91 12.72 6.55
N ASN A 321 -19.70 13.33 5.41
CA ASN A 321 -20.61 14.33 4.85
C ASN A 321 -21.27 13.85 3.54
N PRO A 322 -22.51 14.27 3.23
CA PRO A 322 -23.10 14.02 1.93
C PRO A 322 -22.23 14.57 0.80
N ILE A 323 -22.04 13.78 -0.24
CA ILE A 323 -21.18 14.14 -1.38
C ILE A 323 -22.01 14.73 -2.49
N ALA A 324 -21.71 15.98 -2.89
CA ALA A 324 -22.47 16.76 -3.88
C ALA A 324 -21.61 17.17 -5.08
N ILE A 325 -20.74 16.27 -5.56
CA ILE A 325 -19.88 16.47 -6.74
C ILE A 325 -20.27 15.57 -7.89
#